data_fbf47a42e6c16a8ba76b670634fe5a91
#
_entry.id   fbf47a42e6c16a8ba76b670634fe5a91
#
_cell.length_a   1.000
_cell.length_b   1.000
_cell.length_c   1.000
_cell.angle_alpha   90.00
_cell.angle_beta   90.00
_cell.angle_gamma   90.00
#
_symmetry.space_group_name_H-M   'P 1'
#
loop_
_entity.id
_entity.type
_entity.pdbx_description
1 polymer ?
#
loop_
_entity_poly.entity_id
_entity_poly.type
_entity_poly.pdbx_seq_one_letter_code
_entity_poly.pdbx_strand_id
1 'polypeptide(L)'
;MLRLHRPTIPPYSPTGQATMKTRITELFGIEHPIIQGGMHFVGFAELTAAVSNAGGLGIITGLTQRTPELLANEIRRCREMTDKPFGVNLTFLPTVSSPDYPGYIRAIVDGGVKVVETAGNNPQKWLPGLHEAGIKVIHKCTSVRHSLKAESIGCDAVSVDGFECGGHPGEDDIPNFILLPRAAEELKIPFVASGGMADGRSLVAALSLGAEGMNMGTRFIAVKEAPVHENVKQAIVAASELDTRLVMRPVRNTERVLRNAAVDRLLEKEKTLGANLKFEDIIEEVAGVYPKIMLEGAMEAGAWSCGMVAGLIHDIPTCKELIDRIMREADEIIGLRLARMVAA
;
A
#
# COMPACT_ATOMS: atom_id res chain seq x y z
N MET A 1 35.78 -5.13 33.99
CA MET A 1 35.74 -4.38 32.71
C MET A 1 35.57 -5.36 31.59
N LEU A 2 34.31 -5.59 31.15
CA LEU A 2 33.99 -6.39 29.95
C LEU A 2 34.30 -5.55 28.72
N ARG A 3 35.32 -5.92 27.95
CA ARG A 3 35.56 -5.37 26.61
C ARG A 3 34.44 -5.87 25.68
N LEU A 4 33.45 -5.02 25.38
CA LEU A 4 32.52 -5.26 24.31
C LEU A 4 33.30 -5.35 22.98
N HIS A 5 33.37 -6.53 22.40
CA HIS A 5 33.85 -6.72 21.03
C HIS A 5 32.93 -5.96 20.11
N ARG A 6 33.38 -4.82 19.58
CA ARG A 6 32.65 -4.12 18.50
C ARG A 6 32.85 -4.95 17.23
N PRO A 7 31.79 -5.41 16.56
CA PRO A 7 31.95 -6.00 15.25
C PRO A 7 32.57 -4.95 14.31
N THR A 8 33.64 -5.28 13.64
CA THR A 8 34.22 -4.47 12.57
C THR A 8 33.22 -4.47 11.41
N ILE A 9 32.56 -3.35 11.17
CA ILE A 9 31.75 -3.15 9.98
C ILE A 9 32.71 -3.23 8.78
N PRO A 10 32.53 -4.17 7.84
CA PRO A 10 33.38 -4.23 6.65
C PRO A 10 33.21 -2.92 5.86
N PRO A 11 34.28 -2.47 5.16
CA PRO A 11 34.19 -1.28 4.34
C PRO A 11 33.10 -1.46 3.29
N TYR A 12 32.21 -0.46 3.18
CA TYR A 12 31.15 -0.41 2.18
C TYR A 12 31.76 -0.60 0.78
N SER A 13 31.30 -1.61 0.06
CA SER A 13 31.66 -1.85 -1.34
C SER A 13 30.42 -1.68 -2.21
N PRO A 14 30.35 -0.71 -3.12
CA PRO A 14 29.20 -0.47 -3.97
C PRO A 14 29.00 -1.48 -5.12
N THR A 15 29.70 -2.61 -5.11
CA THR A 15 29.71 -3.60 -6.19
C THR A 15 28.81 -4.81 -5.93
N GLY A 16 27.54 -4.57 -5.69
CA GLY A 16 26.53 -5.62 -5.60
C GLY A 16 25.16 -4.97 -5.40
N GLN A 17 24.13 -5.52 -6.04
CA GLN A 17 22.76 -5.11 -5.79
C GLN A 17 22.48 -5.39 -4.30
N ALA A 18 22.27 -4.33 -3.50
CA ALA A 18 22.05 -4.47 -2.06
C ALA A 18 20.75 -5.22 -1.83
N THR A 19 20.83 -6.40 -1.23
CA THR A 19 19.65 -7.15 -0.79
C THR A 19 19.43 -6.89 0.70
N MET A 20 18.26 -6.36 1.05
CA MET A 20 17.88 -6.17 2.46
C MET A 20 17.06 -7.37 2.91
N LYS A 21 17.63 -8.17 3.82
CA LYS A 21 16.92 -9.32 4.39
C LYS A 21 16.14 -8.88 5.62
N THR A 22 14.83 -9.03 5.59
CA THR A 22 13.89 -8.73 6.67
C THR A 22 12.92 -9.89 6.86
N ARG A 23 12.18 -9.94 7.99
CA ARG A 23 11.13 -10.95 8.18
C ARG A 23 10.04 -10.87 7.09
N ILE A 24 9.80 -9.69 6.51
CA ILE A 24 8.86 -9.50 5.39
C ILE A 24 9.38 -10.15 4.11
N THR A 25 10.67 -9.97 3.77
CA THR A 25 11.23 -10.62 2.58
C THR A 25 11.23 -12.14 2.71
N GLU A 26 11.53 -12.67 3.89
CA GLU A 26 11.49 -14.11 4.17
C GLU A 26 10.06 -14.67 4.15
N LEU A 27 9.10 -13.95 4.76
CA LEU A 27 7.70 -14.38 4.87
C LEU A 27 7.03 -14.51 3.50
N PHE A 28 7.28 -13.56 2.60
CA PHE A 28 6.64 -13.51 1.29
C PHE A 28 7.50 -14.07 0.15
N GLY A 29 8.76 -14.41 0.41
CA GLY A 29 9.69 -14.93 -0.59
C GLY A 29 10.07 -13.89 -1.66
N ILE A 30 10.15 -12.62 -1.28
CA ILE A 30 10.50 -11.49 -2.16
C ILE A 30 11.94 -11.04 -1.93
N GLU A 31 12.53 -10.38 -2.95
CA GLU A 31 13.92 -9.94 -2.92
C GLU A 31 14.10 -8.63 -2.12
N HIS A 32 13.14 -7.70 -2.26
CA HIS A 32 13.17 -6.38 -1.66
C HIS A 32 11.98 -6.17 -0.73
N PRO A 33 12.13 -5.49 0.43
CA PRO A 33 11.05 -5.27 1.39
C PRO A 33 10.09 -4.17 0.93
N ILE A 34 9.59 -4.30 -0.31
CA ILE A 34 8.75 -3.32 -0.99
C ILE A 34 7.48 -4.02 -1.49
N ILE A 35 6.32 -3.48 -1.10
CA ILE A 35 5.00 -3.96 -1.50
C ILE A 35 4.30 -2.86 -2.31
N GLN A 36 3.69 -3.22 -3.43
CA GLN A 36 2.68 -2.40 -4.08
C GLN A 36 1.32 -2.83 -3.54
N GLY A 37 0.71 -2.02 -2.69
CA GLY A 37 -0.57 -2.32 -2.06
C GLY A 37 -1.74 -2.38 -3.04
N GLY A 38 -2.80 -3.07 -2.65
CA GLY A 38 -4.04 -3.12 -3.43
C GLY A 38 -4.63 -1.72 -3.63
N MET A 39 -4.94 -1.37 -4.88
CA MET A 39 -5.50 -0.08 -5.29
C MET A 39 -6.60 -0.29 -6.32
N HIS A 40 -7.79 0.26 -6.04
CA HIS A 40 -8.96 0.11 -6.90
C HIS A 40 -8.74 0.71 -8.29
N PHE A 41 -8.98 -0.07 -9.35
CA PHE A 41 -8.72 0.25 -10.76
C PHE A 41 -7.25 0.61 -11.10
N VAL A 42 -6.29 0.16 -10.27
CA VAL A 42 -4.85 0.32 -10.51
C VAL A 42 -4.12 -1.03 -10.44
N GLY A 43 -4.40 -1.84 -9.42
CA GLY A 43 -3.76 -3.12 -9.17
C GLY A 43 -4.26 -4.21 -10.12
N PHE A 44 -3.84 -4.17 -11.38
CA PHE A 44 -4.06 -5.19 -12.40
C PHE A 44 -2.79 -6.03 -12.63
N ALA A 45 -2.91 -7.06 -13.46
CA ALA A 45 -1.84 -8.02 -13.74
C ALA A 45 -0.55 -7.34 -14.24
N GLU A 46 -0.65 -6.30 -15.07
CA GLU A 46 0.48 -5.58 -15.63
C GLU A 46 1.37 -4.96 -14.55
N LEU A 47 0.76 -4.16 -13.66
CA LEU A 47 1.48 -3.52 -12.55
C LEU A 47 1.99 -4.56 -11.56
N THR A 48 1.14 -5.52 -11.20
CA THR A 48 1.46 -6.58 -10.24
C THR A 48 2.67 -7.39 -10.69
N ALA A 49 2.67 -7.86 -11.93
CA ALA A 49 3.77 -8.63 -12.50
C ALA A 49 5.06 -7.80 -12.61
N ALA A 50 4.96 -6.53 -13.01
CA ALA A 50 6.11 -5.65 -13.14
C ALA A 50 6.81 -5.41 -11.78
N VAL A 51 6.04 -5.20 -10.71
CA VAL A 51 6.56 -5.05 -9.35
C VAL A 51 7.20 -6.35 -8.86
N SER A 52 6.56 -7.49 -9.10
CA SER A 52 7.09 -8.80 -8.70
C SER A 52 8.37 -9.13 -9.45
N ASN A 53 8.43 -8.88 -10.76
CA ASN A 53 9.63 -9.07 -11.58
C ASN A 53 10.77 -8.13 -11.18
N ALA A 54 10.46 -6.99 -10.58
CA ALA A 54 11.46 -6.07 -10.03
C ALA A 54 11.90 -6.43 -8.60
N GLY A 55 11.44 -7.56 -8.05
CA GLY A 55 11.87 -8.09 -6.74
C GLY A 55 11.00 -7.67 -5.54
N GLY A 56 9.94 -6.87 -5.76
CA GLY A 56 8.95 -6.53 -4.75
C GLY A 56 7.78 -7.53 -4.69
N LEU A 57 6.73 -7.18 -3.94
CA LEU A 57 5.45 -7.88 -3.93
C LEU A 57 4.40 -7.05 -4.64
N GLY A 58 4.03 -7.42 -5.87
CA GLY A 58 2.88 -6.85 -6.55
C GLY A 58 1.57 -7.45 -6.05
N ILE A 59 0.49 -6.65 -6.04
CA ILE A 59 -0.82 -7.09 -5.52
C ILE A 59 -1.93 -6.74 -6.50
N ILE A 60 -2.65 -7.77 -6.99
CA ILE A 60 -3.88 -7.61 -7.76
C ILE A 60 -4.99 -7.14 -6.83
N THR A 61 -5.76 -6.13 -7.23
CA THR A 61 -6.93 -5.68 -6.47
C THR A 61 -8.14 -6.53 -6.82
N GLY A 62 -8.50 -7.46 -5.92
CA GLY A 62 -9.50 -8.50 -6.20
C GLY A 62 -10.87 -7.94 -6.54
N LEU A 63 -11.38 -6.98 -5.78
CA LEU A 63 -12.73 -6.42 -6.02
C LEU A 63 -12.84 -5.44 -7.21
N THR A 64 -11.72 -5.04 -7.82
CA THR A 64 -11.74 -4.40 -9.14
C THR A 64 -12.26 -5.37 -10.21
N GLN A 65 -11.96 -6.63 -10.04
CA GLN A 65 -12.53 -7.73 -10.81
C GLN A 65 -13.95 -8.02 -10.26
N ARG A 66 -14.97 -7.67 -11.03
CA ARG A 66 -16.38 -7.63 -10.56
C ARG A 66 -16.97 -9.00 -10.20
N THR A 67 -16.29 -10.10 -10.58
CA THR A 67 -16.71 -11.46 -10.26
C THR A 67 -15.50 -12.35 -9.94
N PRO A 68 -15.69 -13.46 -9.20
CA PRO A 68 -14.62 -14.44 -8.95
C PRO A 68 -13.96 -14.98 -10.22
N GLU A 69 -14.73 -15.18 -11.30
CA GLU A 69 -14.23 -15.68 -12.59
C GLU A 69 -13.31 -14.65 -13.27
N LEU A 70 -13.66 -13.36 -13.19
CA LEU A 70 -12.80 -12.28 -13.68
C LEU A 70 -11.51 -12.19 -12.86
N LEU A 71 -11.58 -12.39 -11.54
CA LEU A 71 -10.37 -12.46 -10.71
C LEU A 71 -9.51 -13.68 -11.08
N ALA A 72 -10.11 -14.84 -11.28
CA ALA A 72 -9.37 -16.04 -11.73
C ALA A 72 -8.66 -15.80 -13.08
N ASN A 73 -9.32 -15.11 -14.01
CA ASN A 73 -8.71 -14.72 -15.28
C ASN A 73 -7.54 -13.75 -15.07
N GLU A 74 -7.69 -12.77 -14.19
CA GLU A 74 -6.64 -11.78 -13.92
C GLU A 74 -5.42 -12.42 -13.23
N ILE A 75 -5.64 -13.35 -12.30
CA ILE A 75 -4.57 -14.15 -11.68
C ILE A 75 -3.82 -14.96 -12.75
N ARG A 76 -4.53 -15.59 -13.68
CA ARG A 76 -3.90 -16.33 -14.79
C ARG A 76 -3.06 -15.41 -15.68
N ARG A 77 -3.59 -14.25 -16.09
CA ARG A 77 -2.84 -13.24 -16.85
C ARG A 77 -1.56 -12.83 -16.11
N CYS A 78 -1.64 -12.60 -14.82
CA CYS A 78 -0.47 -12.26 -14.03
C CYS A 78 0.57 -13.39 -14.04
N ARG A 79 0.14 -14.66 -13.92
CA ARG A 79 1.02 -15.83 -14.01
C ARG A 79 1.72 -15.97 -15.36
N GLU A 80 1.09 -15.52 -16.45
CA GLU A 80 1.71 -15.50 -17.79
C GLU A 80 2.81 -14.43 -17.90
N MET A 81 2.80 -13.41 -17.03
CA MET A 81 3.75 -12.29 -17.01
C MET A 81 4.87 -12.45 -16.00
N THR A 82 4.70 -13.30 -14.96
CA THR A 82 5.69 -13.48 -13.89
C THR A 82 5.63 -14.87 -13.26
N ASP A 83 6.80 -15.42 -12.96
CA ASP A 83 6.99 -16.60 -12.11
C ASP A 83 7.26 -16.24 -10.64
N LYS A 84 7.38 -14.96 -10.32
CA LYS A 84 7.67 -14.45 -8.99
C LYS A 84 6.42 -14.45 -8.08
N PRO A 85 6.60 -14.39 -6.75
CA PRO A 85 5.50 -14.21 -5.81
C PRO A 85 4.70 -12.94 -6.11
N PHE A 86 3.38 -13.04 -6.07
CA PHE A 86 2.46 -11.90 -6.04
C PHE A 86 1.27 -12.20 -5.13
N GLY A 87 0.55 -11.15 -4.73
CA GLY A 87 -0.61 -11.24 -3.87
C GLY A 87 -1.91 -10.81 -4.53
N VAL A 88 -3.00 -11.01 -3.79
CA VAL A 88 -4.34 -10.48 -4.12
C VAL A 88 -4.88 -9.71 -2.93
N ASN A 89 -5.41 -8.52 -3.18
CA ASN A 89 -6.11 -7.73 -2.16
C ASN A 89 -7.59 -8.09 -2.11
N LEU A 90 -8.10 -8.28 -0.89
CA LEU A 90 -9.54 -8.37 -0.59
C LEU A 90 -9.92 -7.35 0.48
N THR A 91 -10.74 -6.37 0.11
CA THR A 91 -11.22 -5.34 1.02
C THR A 91 -12.62 -5.68 1.53
N PHE A 92 -12.76 -5.83 2.84
CA PHE A 92 -14.01 -6.16 3.51
C PHE A 92 -14.70 -4.88 4.00
N LEU A 93 -15.42 -4.21 3.14
CA LEU A 93 -16.20 -3.01 3.49
C LEU A 93 -17.71 -3.32 3.45
N PRO A 94 -18.51 -2.57 4.23
CA PRO A 94 -19.96 -2.56 4.04
C PRO A 94 -20.27 -2.12 2.61
N THR A 95 -21.03 -2.91 1.89
CA THR A 95 -21.46 -2.64 0.51
C THR A 95 -22.95 -2.84 0.38
N VAL A 96 -23.58 -2.15 -0.58
CA VAL A 96 -25.03 -2.29 -0.86
C VAL A 96 -25.38 -3.74 -1.25
N SER A 97 -24.48 -4.40 -1.99
CA SER A 97 -24.55 -5.85 -2.24
C SER A 97 -23.22 -6.48 -1.81
N SER A 98 -23.29 -7.50 -0.92
CA SER A 98 -22.09 -8.18 -0.47
C SER A 98 -21.41 -8.94 -1.62
N PRO A 99 -20.10 -8.73 -1.89
CA PRO A 99 -19.37 -9.53 -2.85
C PRO A 99 -19.39 -11.03 -2.48
N ASP A 100 -19.30 -11.91 -3.48
CA ASP A 100 -19.11 -13.36 -3.25
C ASP A 100 -17.69 -13.65 -2.74
N TYR A 101 -17.39 -13.23 -1.50
CA TYR A 101 -16.09 -13.48 -0.89
C TYR A 101 -15.66 -14.97 -0.91
N PRO A 102 -16.55 -15.95 -0.66
CA PRO A 102 -16.18 -17.36 -0.83
C PRO A 102 -15.69 -17.69 -2.25
N GLY A 103 -16.35 -17.15 -3.27
CA GLY A 103 -15.94 -17.32 -4.67
C GLY A 103 -14.59 -16.67 -4.97
N TYR A 104 -14.37 -15.44 -4.49
CA TYR A 104 -13.08 -14.76 -4.61
C TYR A 104 -11.94 -15.54 -3.93
N ILE A 105 -12.17 -16.07 -2.73
CA ILE A 105 -11.18 -16.89 -2.01
C ILE A 105 -10.89 -18.17 -2.77
N ARG A 106 -11.90 -18.86 -3.31
CA ARG A 106 -11.67 -20.04 -4.17
C ARG A 106 -10.81 -19.68 -5.38
N ALA A 107 -11.10 -18.59 -6.09
CA ALA A 107 -10.30 -18.14 -7.23
C ALA A 107 -8.84 -17.90 -6.85
N ILE A 108 -8.57 -17.32 -5.67
CA ILE A 108 -7.23 -17.08 -5.13
C ILE A 108 -6.51 -18.40 -4.84
N VAL A 109 -7.17 -19.35 -4.15
CA VAL A 109 -6.62 -20.66 -3.80
C VAL A 109 -6.32 -21.48 -5.04
N ASP A 110 -7.30 -21.61 -5.95
CA ASP A 110 -7.18 -22.36 -7.19
C ASP A 110 -6.13 -21.76 -8.14
N GLY A 111 -5.97 -20.43 -8.11
CA GLY A 111 -4.93 -19.71 -8.85
C GLY A 111 -3.52 -19.84 -8.25
N GLY A 112 -3.36 -20.55 -7.12
CA GLY A 112 -2.07 -20.80 -6.47
C GLY A 112 -1.40 -19.55 -5.90
N VAL A 113 -2.15 -18.49 -5.62
CA VAL A 113 -1.65 -17.26 -4.98
C VAL A 113 -1.16 -17.59 -3.57
N LYS A 114 -0.05 -16.98 -3.14
CA LYS A 114 0.58 -17.28 -1.85
C LYS A 114 0.43 -16.17 -0.81
N VAL A 115 -0.01 -14.99 -1.21
CA VAL A 115 -0.17 -13.83 -0.32
C VAL A 115 -1.54 -13.21 -0.54
N VAL A 116 -2.27 -12.94 0.54
CA VAL A 116 -3.50 -12.15 0.52
C VAL A 116 -3.31 -10.92 1.39
N GLU A 117 -3.49 -9.74 0.79
CA GLU A 117 -3.63 -8.50 1.52
C GLU A 117 -5.10 -8.29 1.85
N THR A 118 -5.44 -8.11 3.11
CA THR A 118 -6.80 -7.79 3.53
C THR A 118 -6.89 -6.35 4.05
N ALA A 119 -8.02 -5.70 3.85
CA ALA A 119 -8.28 -4.35 4.32
C ALA A 119 -9.74 -4.20 4.79
N GLY A 120 -10.04 -3.13 5.52
CA GLY A 120 -11.38 -2.84 6.02
C GLY A 120 -11.72 -3.64 7.27
N ASN A 121 -12.83 -4.37 7.25
CA ASN A 121 -13.30 -5.12 8.41
C ASN A 121 -12.42 -6.33 8.74
N ASN A 122 -12.56 -6.83 9.99
CA ASN A 122 -11.82 -7.95 10.55
C ASN A 122 -11.88 -9.22 9.65
N PRO A 123 -10.71 -9.73 9.17
CA PRO A 123 -10.65 -10.88 8.27
C PRO A 123 -10.75 -12.24 8.98
N GLN A 124 -10.95 -12.31 10.29
CA GLN A 124 -10.86 -13.51 11.14
C GLN A 124 -11.62 -14.72 10.55
N LYS A 125 -12.80 -14.48 9.98
CA LYS A 125 -13.63 -15.53 9.38
C LYS A 125 -12.93 -16.30 8.25
N TRP A 126 -12.02 -15.64 7.55
CA TRP A 126 -11.40 -16.17 6.33
C TRP A 126 -10.00 -16.76 6.56
N LEU A 127 -9.35 -16.40 7.68
CA LEU A 127 -7.98 -16.84 7.98
C LEU A 127 -7.79 -18.37 7.99
N PRO A 128 -8.67 -19.17 8.63
CA PRO A 128 -8.45 -20.62 8.66
C PRO A 128 -8.34 -21.25 7.27
N GLY A 129 -9.26 -20.92 6.35
CA GLY A 129 -9.24 -21.46 4.99
C GLY A 129 -8.06 -20.95 4.15
N LEU A 130 -7.63 -19.72 4.35
CA LEU A 130 -6.44 -19.17 3.69
C LEU A 130 -5.16 -19.88 4.19
N HIS A 131 -5.01 -20.06 5.49
CA HIS A 131 -3.86 -20.76 6.07
C HIS A 131 -3.82 -22.26 5.69
N GLU A 132 -4.97 -22.93 5.66
CA GLU A 132 -5.07 -24.31 5.18
C GLU A 132 -4.56 -24.47 3.74
N ALA A 133 -4.80 -23.46 2.89
CA ALA A 133 -4.25 -23.38 1.54
C ALA A 133 -2.77 -22.92 1.48
N GLY A 134 -2.12 -22.71 2.62
CA GLY A 134 -0.73 -22.24 2.72
C GLY A 134 -0.54 -20.79 2.31
N ILE A 135 -1.59 -19.98 2.38
CA ILE A 135 -1.57 -18.55 2.01
C ILE A 135 -1.20 -17.71 3.23
N LYS A 136 -0.27 -16.77 3.07
CA LYS A 136 0.10 -15.78 4.06
C LYS A 136 -0.81 -14.56 3.98
N VAL A 137 -1.23 -14.04 5.13
CA VAL A 137 -2.17 -12.90 5.20
C VAL A 137 -1.51 -11.69 5.85
N ILE A 138 -1.48 -10.58 5.10
CA ILE A 138 -1.13 -9.26 5.60
C ILE A 138 -2.40 -8.41 5.72
N HIS A 139 -2.65 -7.82 6.89
CA HIS A 139 -3.84 -6.98 7.11
C HIS A 139 -3.49 -5.50 7.25
N LYS A 140 -4.23 -4.62 6.55
CA LYS A 140 -4.03 -3.17 6.63
C LYS A 140 -4.73 -2.60 7.85
N CYS A 141 -3.98 -1.84 8.66
CA CYS A 141 -4.44 -1.27 9.92
C CYS A 141 -4.00 0.19 10.04
N THR A 142 -4.87 1.05 10.54
CA THR A 142 -4.60 2.49 10.73
C THR A 142 -4.31 2.86 12.20
N SER A 143 -4.23 1.88 13.10
CA SER A 143 -3.94 2.11 14.52
C SER A 143 -3.24 0.90 15.14
N VAL A 144 -2.48 1.13 16.22
CA VAL A 144 -1.84 0.06 17.02
C VAL A 144 -2.87 -0.93 17.53
N ARG A 145 -4.02 -0.46 18.02
CA ARG A 145 -5.11 -1.31 18.48
C ARG A 145 -5.62 -2.27 17.41
N HIS A 146 -5.79 -1.81 16.18
CA HIS A 146 -6.22 -2.67 15.07
C HIS A 146 -5.12 -3.64 14.67
N SER A 147 -3.86 -3.21 14.70
CA SER A 147 -2.69 -4.06 14.43
C SER A 147 -2.55 -5.21 15.44
N LEU A 148 -2.69 -4.93 16.72
CA LEU A 148 -2.74 -5.95 17.77
C LEU A 148 -3.92 -6.91 17.62
N LYS A 149 -5.08 -6.40 17.20
CA LYS A 149 -6.23 -7.25 16.89
C LYS A 149 -5.93 -8.17 15.72
N ALA A 150 -5.32 -7.66 14.63
CA ALA A 150 -4.90 -8.47 13.48
C ALA A 150 -3.91 -9.57 13.89
N GLU A 151 -2.90 -9.26 14.71
CA GLU A 151 -2.00 -10.25 15.28
C GLU A 151 -2.76 -11.30 16.10
N SER A 152 -3.63 -10.88 17.02
CA SER A 152 -4.36 -11.77 17.93
C SER A 152 -5.29 -12.76 17.22
N ILE A 153 -5.76 -12.45 16.02
CA ILE A 153 -6.62 -13.33 15.22
C ILE A 153 -5.84 -14.21 14.25
N GLY A 154 -4.50 -14.05 14.16
CA GLY A 154 -3.62 -14.92 13.40
C GLY A 154 -3.19 -14.38 12.03
N CYS A 155 -3.26 -13.08 11.76
CA CYS A 155 -2.60 -12.54 10.56
C CYS A 155 -1.08 -12.77 10.65
N ASP A 156 -0.43 -13.03 9.49
CA ASP A 156 1.01 -13.30 9.42
C ASP A 156 1.84 -12.01 9.44
N ALA A 157 1.27 -10.90 8.97
CA ALA A 157 1.88 -9.57 8.98
C ALA A 157 0.82 -8.46 9.02
N VAL A 158 1.25 -7.24 9.29
CA VAL A 158 0.40 -6.03 9.27
C VAL A 158 1.00 -4.98 8.35
N SER A 159 0.17 -4.30 7.56
CA SER A 159 0.49 -3.02 6.93
C SER A 159 -0.04 -1.90 7.81
N VAL A 160 0.85 -1.09 8.37
CA VAL A 160 0.51 0.02 9.27
C VAL A 160 0.39 1.29 8.45
N ASP A 161 -0.84 1.76 8.27
CA ASP A 161 -1.17 2.88 7.40
C ASP A 161 -1.28 4.18 8.24
N GLY A 162 -0.28 5.07 8.12
CA GLY A 162 -0.27 6.36 8.82
C GLY A 162 -1.16 7.41 8.16
N PHE A 163 -1.31 8.54 8.85
CA PHE A 163 -2.13 9.69 8.43
C PHE A 163 -1.81 10.19 7.01
N GLU A 164 -0.58 10.02 6.54
CA GLU A 164 -0.09 10.48 5.23
C GLU A 164 -0.63 9.66 4.05
N CYS A 165 -1.24 8.50 4.31
CA CYS A 165 -1.68 7.60 3.25
C CYS A 165 -2.82 8.17 2.40
N GLY A 166 -2.89 7.77 1.14
CA GLY A 166 -4.07 7.94 0.30
C GLY A 166 -5.14 6.90 0.62
N GLY A 167 -6.39 7.21 0.36
CA GLY A 167 -7.50 6.37 0.78
C GLY A 167 -7.86 6.59 2.25
N HIS A 168 -8.13 5.54 3.01
CA HIS A 168 -8.70 5.63 4.35
C HIS A 168 -7.63 5.57 5.45
N PRO A 169 -7.14 6.74 5.98
CA PRO A 169 -6.11 6.79 7.02
C PRO A 169 -6.66 6.47 8.42
N GLY A 170 -7.95 6.19 8.56
CA GLY A 170 -8.62 6.11 9.85
C GLY A 170 -9.05 7.49 10.37
N GLU A 171 -9.51 7.54 11.62
CA GLU A 171 -10.09 8.75 12.23
C GLU A 171 -9.16 9.38 13.29
N ASP A 172 -8.01 8.76 13.60
CA ASP A 172 -7.15 9.14 14.72
C ASP A 172 -6.03 10.13 14.32
N ASP A 173 -5.83 10.38 13.01
CA ASP A 173 -4.86 11.33 12.45
C ASP A 173 -3.40 11.15 12.92
N ILE A 174 -2.98 9.90 13.17
CA ILE A 174 -1.64 9.61 13.70
C ILE A 174 -0.65 9.46 12.54
N PRO A 175 0.38 10.33 12.43
CA PRO A 175 1.41 10.22 11.40
C PRO A 175 2.35 9.03 11.68
N ASN A 176 2.98 8.52 10.63
CA ASN A 176 3.88 7.37 10.71
C ASN A 176 5.06 7.56 11.67
N PHE A 177 5.51 8.80 11.86
CA PHE A 177 6.62 9.08 12.78
C PHE A 177 6.30 8.72 14.25
N ILE A 178 5.02 8.64 14.60
CA ILE A 178 4.54 8.20 15.93
C ILE A 178 3.94 6.79 15.85
N LEU A 179 3.18 6.50 14.78
CA LEU A 179 2.44 5.27 14.68
C LEU A 179 3.36 4.04 14.56
N LEU A 180 4.44 4.13 13.73
CA LEU A 180 5.36 3.00 13.50
C LEU A 180 6.14 2.59 14.75
N PRO A 181 6.85 3.52 15.48
CA PRO A 181 7.55 3.11 16.70
C PRO A 181 6.58 2.57 17.77
N ARG A 182 5.36 3.12 17.88
CA ARG A 182 4.34 2.55 18.77
C ARG A 182 3.91 1.14 18.36
N ALA A 183 3.78 0.89 17.05
CA ALA A 183 3.51 -0.46 16.55
C ALA A 183 4.68 -1.42 16.84
N ALA A 184 5.92 -0.95 16.67
CA ALA A 184 7.13 -1.75 16.94
C ALA A 184 7.31 -2.14 18.40
N GLU A 185 6.84 -1.30 19.34
CA GLU A 185 6.87 -1.63 20.78
C GLU A 185 5.91 -2.77 21.16
N GLU A 186 4.82 -2.94 20.41
CA GLU A 186 3.71 -3.79 20.83
C GLU A 186 3.58 -5.07 19.97
N LEU A 187 3.86 -5.00 18.65
CA LEU A 187 3.69 -6.11 17.72
C LEU A 187 4.86 -7.11 17.80
N LYS A 188 4.52 -8.39 17.71
CA LYS A 188 5.48 -9.51 17.60
C LYS A 188 5.62 -10.03 16.18
N ILE A 189 4.55 -9.95 15.39
CA ILE A 189 4.57 -10.28 13.95
C ILE A 189 5.22 -9.14 13.15
N PRO A 190 5.81 -9.42 11.96
CA PRO A 190 6.40 -8.37 11.14
C PRO A 190 5.33 -7.41 10.63
N PHE A 191 5.74 -6.15 10.43
CA PHE A 191 4.88 -5.16 9.81
C PHE A 191 5.63 -4.29 8.81
N VAL A 192 4.89 -3.73 7.86
CA VAL A 192 5.38 -2.76 6.88
C VAL A 192 4.77 -1.39 7.12
N ALA A 193 5.53 -0.34 6.83
CA ALA A 193 5.07 1.03 6.87
C ALA A 193 4.28 1.36 5.59
N SER A 194 3.14 2.02 5.73
CA SER A 194 2.32 2.51 4.61
C SER A 194 1.88 3.96 4.86
N GLY A 195 1.78 4.75 3.78
CA GLY A 195 1.57 6.20 3.87
C GLY A 195 2.90 6.96 3.95
N GLY A 196 3.08 7.94 3.07
CA GLY A 196 4.31 8.72 2.99
C GLY A 196 5.52 8.03 2.35
N MET A 197 5.37 6.81 1.82
CA MET A 197 6.45 5.98 1.30
C MET A 197 6.64 6.17 -0.22
N ALA A 198 7.86 6.57 -0.66
CA ALA A 198 8.13 6.83 -2.09
C ALA A 198 9.54 6.49 -2.56
N ASP A 199 10.55 6.51 -1.70
CA ASP A 199 11.97 6.48 -2.06
C ASP A 199 12.84 5.76 -1.02
N GLY A 200 14.15 5.71 -1.24
CA GLY A 200 15.09 5.09 -0.31
C GLY A 200 15.15 5.77 1.05
N ARG A 201 14.86 7.08 1.13
CA ARG A 201 14.80 7.81 2.42
C ARG A 201 13.65 7.30 3.27
N SER A 202 12.48 7.13 2.66
CA SER A 202 11.29 6.61 3.35
C SER A 202 11.47 5.14 3.76
N LEU A 203 12.13 4.31 2.94
CA LEU A 203 12.46 2.94 3.33
C LEU A 203 13.36 2.88 4.56
N VAL A 204 14.47 3.65 4.55
CA VAL A 204 15.41 3.69 5.69
C VAL A 204 14.73 4.23 6.95
N ALA A 205 13.90 5.27 6.81
CA ALA A 205 13.12 5.81 7.93
C ALA A 205 12.16 4.75 8.49
N ALA A 206 11.41 4.05 7.65
CA ALA A 206 10.51 2.97 8.05
C ALA A 206 11.25 1.86 8.83
N LEU A 207 12.39 1.39 8.31
CA LEU A 207 13.23 0.39 8.97
C LEU A 207 13.76 0.90 10.33
N SER A 208 14.18 2.16 10.40
CA SER A 208 14.67 2.79 11.64
C SER A 208 13.56 2.95 12.70
N LEU A 209 12.31 3.08 12.28
CA LEU A 209 11.14 3.16 13.15
C LEU A 209 10.56 1.79 13.52
N GLY A 210 11.21 0.70 13.09
CA GLY A 210 10.88 -0.68 13.47
C GLY A 210 10.02 -1.44 12.48
N ALA A 211 9.60 -0.85 11.35
CA ALA A 211 8.99 -1.59 10.25
C ALA A 211 10.03 -2.47 9.53
N GLU A 212 9.59 -3.50 8.84
CA GLU A 212 10.46 -4.42 8.12
C GLU A 212 10.29 -4.36 6.59
N GLY A 213 9.73 -3.27 6.13
CA GLY A 213 9.51 -2.95 4.74
C GLY A 213 8.54 -1.80 4.59
N MET A 214 8.17 -1.50 3.37
CA MET A 214 7.17 -0.47 3.06
C MET A 214 6.12 -0.95 2.05
N ASN A 215 4.91 -0.45 2.22
CA ASN A 215 3.79 -0.63 1.30
C ASN A 215 3.46 0.72 0.65
N MET A 216 3.51 0.78 -0.67
CA MET A 216 3.31 2.00 -1.44
C MET A 216 2.05 1.89 -2.32
N GLY A 217 1.23 2.95 -2.29
CA GLY A 217 0.12 3.13 -3.23
C GLY A 217 0.45 4.18 -4.30
N THR A 218 0.31 5.46 -3.94
CA THR A 218 0.41 6.61 -4.86
C THR A 218 1.69 6.60 -5.71
N ARG A 219 2.85 6.20 -5.15
CA ARG A 219 4.09 6.09 -5.92
C ARG A 219 3.98 5.10 -7.09
N PHE A 220 3.31 3.96 -6.89
CA PHE A 220 3.10 2.96 -7.94
C PHE A 220 1.97 3.29 -8.92
N ILE A 221 1.12 4.28 -8.64
CA ILE A 221 0.21 4.82 -9.67
C ILE A 221 1.01 5.57 -10.74
N ALA A 222 2.06 6.30 -10.32
CA ALA A 222 2.93 7.07 -11.21
C ALA A 222 4.15 6.24 -11.71
N VAL A 223 3.88 5.08 -12.32
CA VAL A 223 4.87 4.27 -13.04
C VAL A 223 4.34 3.92 -14.42
N LYS A 224 5.24 3.53 -15.36
CA LYS A 224 4.86 3.24 -16.75
C LYS A 224 3.88 2.08 -16.83
N GLU A 225 4.06 1.03 -16.03
CA GLU A 225 3.27 -0.20 -16.08
C GLU A 225 1.92 -0.11 -15.35
N ALA A 226 1.66 0.96 -14.59
CA ALA A 226 0.32 1.17 -14.03
C ALA A 226 -0.70 1.40 -15.16
N PRO A 227 -1.73 0.54 -15.30
CA PRO A 227 -2.68 0.61 -16.40
C PRO A 227 -3.76 1.66 -16.15
N VAL A 228 -3.34 2.87 -15.83
CA VAL A 228 -4.19 4.03 -15.62
C VAL A 228 -3.95 5.07 -16.71
N HIS A 229 -4.94 5.93 -16.92
CA HIS A 229 -4.82 7.01 -17.91
C HIS A 229 -3.67 7.96 -17.55
N GLU A 230 -2.98 8.48 -18.57
CA GLU A 230 -1.82 9.36 -18.41
C GLU A 230 -2.14 10.61 -17.55
N ASN A 231 -3.34 11.16 -17.67
CA ASN A 231 -3.77 12.31 -16.86
C ASN A 231 -3.65 12.04 -15.36
N VAL A 232 -3.89 10.80 -14.90
CA VAL A 232 -3.77 10.42 -13.48
C VAL A 232 -2.31 10.48 -13.03
N LYS A 233 -1.40 9.95 -13.85
CA LYS A 233 0.05 9.96 -13.58
C LYS A 233 0.57 11.40 -13.54
N GLN A 234 0.18 12.21 -14.53
CA GLN A 234 0.59 13.61 -14.62
C GLN A 234 0.02 14.46 -13.47
N ALA A 235 -1.23 14.19 -13.03
CA ALA A 235 -1.81 14.87 -11.88
C ALA A 235 -1.00 14.60 -10.58
N ILE A 236 -0.50 13.37 -10.39
CA ILE A 236 0.35 13.03 -9.25
C ILE A 236 1.70 13.77 -9.35
N VAL A 237 2.34 13.75 -10.51
CA VAL A 237 3.67 14.39 -10.72
C VAL A 237 3.60 15.91 -10.58
N ALA A 238 2.46 16.52 -10.93
CA ALA A 238 2.23 17.96 -10.80
C ALA A 238 1.83 18.39 -9.39
N ALA A 239 1.42 17.44 -8.52
CA ALA A 239 0.93 17.73 -7.18
C ALA A 239 2.06 17.97 -6.18
N SER A 240 1.78 18.79 -5.18
CA SER A 240 2.59 18.96 -3.98
C SER A 240 2.00 18.20 -2.79
N GLU A 241 2.70 18.19 -1.67
CA GLU A 241 2.21 17.68 -0.39
C GLU A 241 0.97 18.42 0.14
N LEU A 242 0.68 19.61 -0.39
CA LEU A 242 -0.45 20.45 -0.01
C LEU A 242 -1.73 20.20 -0.82
N ASP A 243 -1.65 19.36 -1.87
CA ASP A 243 -2.75 19.19 -2.83
C ASP A 243 -3.69 18.03 -2.50
N THR A 244 -3.55 17.41 -1.34
CA THR A 244 -4.52 16.42 -0.87
C THR A 244 -5.52 17.02 0.11
N ARG A 245 -6.70 16.40 0.20
CA ARG A 245 -7.77 16.77 1.14
C ARG A 245 -8.29 15.52 1.83
N LEU A 246 -8.73 15.67 3.08
CA LEU A 246 -9.54 14.66 3.77
C LEU A 246 -11.01 14.96 3.54
N VAL A 247 -11.76 13.96 3.14
CA VAL A 247 -13.19 14.04 2.87
C VAL A 247 -13.94 12.96 3.64
N MET A 248 -15.25 13.04 3.71
CA MET A 248 -16.17 12.08 4.32
C MET A 248 -16.01 11.90 5.85
N ARG A 249 -15.36 12.86 6.54
CA ARG A 249 -15.27 12.83 8.01
C ARG A 249 -16.63 12.87 8.72
N PRO A 250 -17.61 13.69 8.30
CA PRO A 250 -18.91 13.72 8.98
C PRO A 250 -19.63 12.36 8.97
N VAL A 251 -19.39 11.53 7.95
CA VAL A 251 -19.95 10.17 7.85
C VAL A 251 -19.02 9.08 8.39
N ARG A 252 -17.92 9.45 9.05
CA ARG A 252 -16.93 8.55 9.67
C ARG A 252 -16.36 7.52 8.68
N ASN A 253 -16.10 7.97 7.47
CA ASN A 253 -15.47 7.21 6.40
C ASN A 253 -14.36 8.06 5.76
N THR A 254 -13.51 8.64 6.61
CA THR A 254 -12.47 9.59 6.20
C THR A 254 -11.59 9.02 5.11
N GLU A 255 -11.49 9.72 3.98
CA GLU A 255 -10.63 9.38 2.85
C GLU A 255 -9.71 10.55 2.50
N ARG A 256 -8.43 10.26 2.19
CA ARG A 256 -7.50 11.24 1.62
C ARG A 256 -7.47 11.11 0.11
N VAL A 257 -7.78 12.22 -0.56
CA VAL A 257 -7.94 12.31 -2.01
C VAL A 257 -7.12 13.45 -2.59
N LEU A 258 -6.80 13.40 -3.87
CA LEU A 258 -6.22 14.54 -4.59
C LEU A 258 -7.32 15.58 -4.82
N ARG A 259 -6.97 16.85 -4.57
CA ARG A 259 -7.90 17.97 -4.76
C ARG A 259 -8.24 18.17 -6.24
N ASN A 260 -9.51 18.30 -6.53
CA ASN A 260 -10.09 18.66 -7.82
C ASN A 260 -11.44 19.35 -7.60
N ALA A 261 -12.12 19.77 -8.65
CA ALA A 261 -13.42 20.49 -8.53
C ALA A 261 -14.52 19.62 -7.88
N ALA A 262 -14.51 18.29 -8.07
CA ALA A 262 -15.49 17.42 -7.40
C ALA A 262 -15.20 17.35 -5.88
N VAL A 263 -13.94 17.29 -5.47
CA VAL A 263 -13.53 17.34 -4.06
C VAL A 263 -13.91 18.67 -3.42
N ASP A 264 -13.73 19.79 -4.12
CA ASP A 264 -14.14 21.11 -3.61
C ASP A 264 -15.66 21.20 -3.41
N ARG A 265 -16.48 20.62 -4.34
CA ARG A 265 -17.93 20.51 -4.15
C ARG A 265 -18.30 19.63 -2.95
N LEU A 266 -17.64 18.49 -2.79
CA LEU A 266 -17.85 17.58 -1.68
C LEU A 266 -17.59 18.29 -0.34
N LEU A 267 -16.46 18.98 -0.22
CA LEU A 267 -16.09 19.74 0.99
C LEU A 267 -17.09 20.88 1.29
N GLU A 268 -17.65 21.53 0.29
CA GLU A 268 -18.68 22.56 0.51
C GLU A 268 -20.00 21.91 1.02
N LYS A 269 -20.37 20.72 0.52
CA LYS A 269 -21.49 19.94 1.06
C LYS A 269 -21.24 19.54 2.52
N GLU A 270 -20.06 19.05 2.85
CA GLU A 270 -19.65 18.72 4.23
C GLU A 270 -19.76 19.92 5.18
N LYS A 271 -19.24 21.07 4.74
CA LYS A 271 -19.30 22.31 5.51
C LYS A 271 -20.74 22.80 5.73
N THR A 272 -21.59 22.70 4.71
CA THR A 272 -22.96 23.17 4.77
C THR A 272 -23.87 22.26 5.60
N LEU A 273 -23.75 20.95 5.45
CA LEU A 273 -24.61 19.96 6.10
C LEU A 273 -24.08 19.50 7.46
N GLY A 274 -22.75 19.57 7.68
CA GLY A 274 -22.11 19.18 8.93
C GLY A 274 -22.51 17.78 9.40
N ALA A 275 -22.99 17.66 10.62
CA ALA A 275 -23.42 16.39 11.20
C ALA A 275 -24.69 15.79 10.55
N ASN A 276 -25.39 16.54 9.72
CA ASN A 276 -26.56 16.06 8.98
C ASN A 276 -26.20 15.45 7.61
N LEU A 277 -24.94 15.51 7.20
CA LEU A 277 -24.46 14.93 5.94
C LEU A 277 -24.76 13.43 5.93
N LYS A 278 -25.33 12.97 4.82
CA LYS A 278 -25.55 11.55 4.53
C LYS A 278 -24.78 11.15 3.28
N PHE A 279 -24.54 9.85 3.12
CA PHE A 279 -23.81 9.33 1.97
C PHE A 279 -24.52 9.66 0.63
N GLU A 280 -25.85 9.69 0.64
CA GLU A 280 -26.66 10.03 -0.53
C GLU A 280 -26.41 11.46 -1.03
N ASP A 281 -26.05 12.38 -0.14
CA ASP A 281 -25.77 13.79 -0.50
C ASP A 281 -24.49 13.96 -1.31
N ILE A 282 -23.56 13.00 -1.19
CA ILE A 282 -22.22 13.03 -1.80
C ILE A 282 -21.98 11.90 -2.81
N ILE A 283 -22.99 11.10 -3.09
CA ILE A 283 -22.87 9.88 -3.92
C ILE A 283 -22.30 10.18 -5.32
N GLU A 284 -22.64 11.34 -5.89
CA GLU A 284 -22.17 11.74 -7.22
C GLU A 284 -20.65 11.98 -7.27
N GLU A 285 -20.05 12.44 -6.17
CA GLU A 285 -18.62 12.71 -6.06
C GLU A 285 -17.80 11.48 -5.69
N VAL A 286 -18.42 10.41 -5.16
CA VAL A 286 -17.66 9.28 -4.60
C VAL A 286 -18.01 7.92 -5.22
N ALA A 287 -19.23 7.71 -5.69
CA ALA A 287 -19.66 6.41 -6.18
C ALA A 287 -19.46 6.24 -7.69
N GLY A 288 -18.83 5.12 -8.10
CA GLY A 288 -18.65 4.77 -9.52
C GLY A 288 -17.74 5.70 -10.32
N VAL A 289 -16.95 6.53 -9.64
CA VAL A 289 -16.08 7.55 -10.27
C VAL A 289 -14.72 6.97 -10.72
N TYR A 290 -14.23 5.95 -10.05
CA TYR A 290 -12.89 5.39 -10.31
C TYR A 290 -12.66 4.94 -11.76
N PRO A 291 -13.54 4.20 -12.45
CA PRO A 291 -13.31 3.86 -13.86
C PRO A 291 -13.18 5.10 -14.75
N LYS A 292 -14.00 6.12 -14.52
CA LYS A 292 -13.97 7.37 -15.29
C LYS A 292 -12.63 8.11 -15.12
N ILE A 293 -12.10 8.11 -13.90
CA ILE A 293 -10.84 8.78 -13.58
C ILE A 293 -9.66 7.91 -14.03
N MET A 294 -9.59 6.67 -13.53
CA MET A 294 -8.42 5.82 -13.72
C MET A 294 -8.26 5.33 -15.16
N LEU A 295 -9.36 4.99 -15.85
CA LEU A 295 -9.30 4.42 -17.19
C LEU A 295 -9.56 5.46 -18.30
N GLU A 296 -10.45 6.44 -18.06
CA GLU A 296 -10.85 7.42 -19.07
C GLU A 296 -10.15 8.78 -18.91
N GLY A 297 -9.48 9.03 -17.77
CA GLY A 297 -8.76 10.26 -17.50
C GLY A 297 -9.64 11.48 -17.19
N ALA A 298 -10.89 11.26 -16.80
CA ALA A 298 -11.85 12.31 -16.44
C ALA A 298 -11.58 12.81 -15.00
N MET A 299 -10.53 13.60 -14.82
CA MET A 299 -9.97 13.97 -13.51
C MET A 299 -10.95 14.68 -12.57
N GLU A 300 -11.97 15.34 -13.12
CA GLU A 300 -13.00 16.08 -12.37
C GLU A 300 -14.26 15.25 -12.08
N ALA A 301 -14.28 13.96 -12.44
CA ALA A 301 -15.46 13.11 -12.30
C ALA A 301 -15.81 12.75 -10.85
N GLY A 302 -14.87 12.88 -9.92
CA GLY A 302 -15.10 12.56 -8.52
C GLY A 302 -13.82 12.56 -7.67
N ALA A 303 -13.97 12.15 -6.43
CA ALA A 303 -12.87 11.96 -5.50
C ALA A 303 -12.10 10.65 -5.79
N TRP A 304 -10.77 10.68 -5.69
CA TRP A 304 -9.92 9.50 -5.85
C TRP A 304 -8.71 9.56 -4.93
N SER A 305 -8.35 8.40 -4.40
CA SER A 305 -7.32 8.27 -3.37
C SER A 305 -5.95 8.71 -3.86
N CYS A 306 -5.31 9.62 -3.11
CA CYS A 306 -3.95 10.06 -3.33
C CYS A 306 -3.32 10.48 -2.00
N GLY A 307 -2.14 9.94 -1.67
CA GLY A 307 -1.43 10.27 -0.44
C GLY A 307 -0.66 11.59 -0.52
N MET A 308 -0.32 12.17 0.65
CA MET A 308 0.53 13.37 0.75
C MET A 308 1.90 13.17 0.08
N VAL A 309 2.32 11.93 -0.08
CA VAL A 309 3.55 11.52 -0.75
C VAL A 309 3.64 11.99 -2.22
N ALA A 310 2.54 12.44 -2.83
CA ALA A 310 2.55 13.07 -4.15
C ALA A 310 3.61 14.18 -4.24
N GLY A 311 3.82 14.96 -3.18
CA GLY A 311 4.87 15.97 -3.12
C GLY A 311 6.32 15.47 -3.22
N LEU A 312 6.52 14.14 -3.20
CA LEU A 312 7.83 13.49 -3.41
C LEU A 312 7.93 12.75 -4.77
N ILE A 313 6.89 12.84 -5.60
CA ILE A 313 6.79 12.08 -6.86
C ILE A 313 6.91 13.04 -8.04
N HIS A 314 8.06 13.01 -8.72
CA HIS A 314 8.40 13.98 -9.77
C HIS A 314 8.67 13.33 -11.14
N ASP A 315 8.46 12.01 -11.27
CA ASP A 315 8.72 11.26 -12.49
C ASP A 315 7.80 10.02 -12.64
N ILE A 316 7.80 9.43 -13.83
CA ILE A 316 7.03 8.23 -14.19
C ILE A 316 8.02 7.18 -14.72
N PRO A 317 8.80 6.52 -13.84
CA PRO A 317 9.75 5.47 -14.22
C PRO A 317 9.04 4.14 -14.50
N THR A 318 9.77 3.12 -14.95
CA THR A 318 9.33 1.73 -14.86
C THR A 318 9.37 1.25 -13.39
N CYS A 319 8.62 0.18 -13.07
CA CYS A 319 8.70 -0.46 -11.74
C CYS A 319 10.14 -0.88 -11.41
N LYS A 320 10.87 -1.43 -12.38
CA LYS A 320 12.27 -1.84 -12.20
C LYS A 320 13.18 -0.66 -11.88
N GLU A 321 13.11 0.42 -12.67
CA GLU A 321 13.88 1.65 -12.40
C GLU A 321 13.57 2.25 -11.04
N LEU A 322 12.30 2.23 -10.63
CA LEU A 322 11.87 2.74 -9.33
C LEU A 322 12.45 1.90 -8.17
N ILE A 323 12.24 0.59 -8.20
CA ILE A 323 12.66 -0.31 -7.12
C ILE A 323 14.20 -0.33 -7.01
N ASP A 324 14.92 -0.43 -8.13
CA ASP A 324 16.39 -0.37 -8.12
C ASP A 324 16.91 0.96 -7.55
N ARG A 325 16.28 2.07 -7.89
CA ARG A 325 16.61 3.40 -7.34
C ARG A 325 16.39 3.44 -5.83
N ILE A 326 15.24 2.97 -5.35
CA ILE A 326 14.92 2.93 -3.93
C ILE A 326 15.94 2.10 -3.14
N MET A 327 16.27 0.93 -3.64
CA MET A 327 17.23 0.03 -2.96
C MET A 327 18.64 0.62 -2.94
N ARG A 328 19.09 1.19 -4.05
CA ARG A 328 20.39 1.88 -4.12
C ARG A 328 20.45 3.09 -3.18
N GLU A 329 19.44 3.95 -3.19
CA GLU A 329 19.36 5.11 -2.29
C GLU A 329 19.37 4.69 -0.82
N ALA A 330 18.63 3.63 -0.47
CA ALA A 330 18.60 3.12 0.89
C ALA A 330 19.96 2.58 1.33
N ASP A 331 20.64 1.85 0.47
CA ASP A 331 21.99 1.34 0.72
C ASP A 331 23.01 2.49 0.90
N GLU A 332 22.97 3.51 0.04
CA GLU A 332 23.83 4.71 0.17
C GLU A 332 23.55 5.48 1.46
N ILE A 333 22.30 5.60 1.89
CA ILE A 333 21.95 6.27 3.15
C ILE A 333 22.53 5.49 4.33
N ILE A 334 22.32 4.18 4.38
CA ILE A 334 22.81 3.32 5.49
C ILE A 334 24.34 3.24 5.47
N GLY A 335 24.92 2.85 4.33
CA GLY A 335 26.32 2.52 4.20
C GLY A 335 27.27 3.74 4.15
N LEU A 336 26.78 4.89 3.69
CA LEU A 336 27.61 6.09 3.55
C LEU A 336 27.17 7.23 4.47
N ARG A 337 25.92 7.69 4.34
CA ARG A 337 25.46 8.89 5.05
C ARG A 337 25.40 8.66 6.56
N LEU A 338 24.66 7.65 7.01
CA LEU A 338 24.48 7.38 8.44
C LEU A 338 25.77 6.80 9.07
N ALA A 339 26.48 5.94 8.35
CA ALA A 339 27.73 5.38 8.83
C ALA A 339 28.77 6.46 9.15
N ARG A 340 28.87 7.53 8.32
CA ARG A 340 29.76 8.67 8.59
C ARG A 340 29.37 9.48 9.82
N MET A 341 28.12 9.46 10.25
CA MET A 341 27.65 10.18 11.45
C MET A 341 28.00 9.43 12.75
N VAL A 342 28.28 8.13 12.67
CA VAL A 342 28.60 7.27 13.83
C VAL A 342 30.10 6.91 13.88
N ALA A 343 30.84 7.08 12.79
CA ALA A 343 32.26 6.89 12.73
C ALA A 343 32.95 8.12 13.34
N ALA A 344 33.38 8.02 14.59
CA ALA A 344 34.25 8.95 15.26
C ALA A 344 35.56 8.24 15.64
#